data_615ad0f648865ca1986c5f79b1d44288
#
_entry.id   615ad0f648865ca1986c5f79b1d44288
#
_cell.length_a   1.000
_cell.length_b   1.000
_cell.length_c   1.000
_cell.angle_alpha   90.00
_cell.angle_beta   90.00
_cell.angle_gamma   90.00
#
_symmetry.space_group_name_H-M   'P 1'
#
loop_
_entity.id
_entity.type
_entity.pdbx_description
1 polymer ?
#
loop_
_entity_poly.entity_id
_entity_poly.type
_entity_poly.pdbx_seq_one_letter_code
_entity_poly.pdbx_strand_id
1 'polypeptide(L)'
;MQKRNSYMRKSLILVMCAGVGLLTSCSKLQSRDQLNQGVQAYKNGKYADAVKHFQQAVALDPGNQNAQLYLATSYMIQWVPGAENPDNVKNHDMAAQKFEEVLKGDPGNPLALAMMASMAYNQAQSGTPEQKAVALQEAVKWNQRRIEANPKDAEPYYYLGVIDWAKAFTPIQTARVQLKMASTEPGPIKDTKVRAEMKEKYEQSIDDGIANLKKCLDLDKENEDAMTYMNLLLRKKADLEDSPEAAKADIAQAEDWFNKSIDTKRIKATRPAKKEQES
;
A
#
# COMPACT_ATOMS: atom_id res chain seq x y z
N MET A 1 -56.49 38.09 14.99
CA MET A 1 -55.93 37.53 13.68
C MET A 1 -54.50 37.14 13.73
N GLN A 2 -53.61 37.76 14.49
CA GLN A 2 -52.17 37.48 14.52
C GLN A 2 -51.76 36.12 15.12
N LYS A 3 -52.44 35.60 16.13
CA LYS A 3 -52.11 34.29 16.74
C LYS A 3 -52.38 33.09 15.80
N ARG A 4 -53.41 33.16 14.93
CA ARG A 4 -53.77 32.06 14.01
C ARG A 4 -52.73 31.86 12.89
N ASN A 5 -52.09 32.94 12.42
CA ASN A 5 -51.02 32.89 11.43
C ASN A 5 -49.69 32.29 11.97
N SER A 6 -49.43 32.46 13.29
CA SER A 6 -48.24 31.86 13.93
C SER A 6 -48.32 30.33 14.02
N TYR A 7 -49.50 29.79 14.36
CA TYR A 7 -49.70 28.32 14.42
C TYR A 7 -49.63 27.66 13.03
N MET A 8 -50.23 28.28 12.01
CA MET A 8 -50.15 27.78 10.63
C MET A 8 -48.69 27.77 10.09
N ARG A 9 -47.89 28.80 10.38
CA ARG A 9 -46.45 28.82 10.01
C ARG A 9 -45.65 27.76 10.74
N LYS A 10 -45.88 27.51 12.03
CA LYS A 10 -45.21 26.47 12.81
C LYS A 10 -45.60 25.06 12.34
N SER A 11 -46.87 24.82 12.02
CA SER A 11 -47.32 23.54 11.45
C SER A 11 -46.77 23.29 10.07
N LEU A 12 -46.65 24.31 9.22
CA LEU A 12 -46.05 24.17 7.86
C LEU A 12 -44.56 23.82 7.91
N ILE A 13 -43.82 24.42 8.85
CA ILE A 13 -42.41 24.14 9.06
C ILE A 13 -42.23 22.69 9.59
N LEU A 14 -43.08 22.24 10.50
CA LEU A 14 -43.02 20.88 11.04
C LEU A 14 -43.29 19.80 9.97
N VAL A 15 -44.25 20.04 9.08
CA VAL A 15 -44.58 19.12 7.96
C VAL A 15 -43.45 19.11 6.92
N MET A 16 -42.81 20.27 6.65
CA MET A 16 -41.67 20.34 5.74
C MET A 16 -40.44 19.57 6.29
N CYS A 17 -40.16 19.69 7.59
CA CYS A 17 -39.06 18.95 8.23
C CYS A 17 -39.30 17.43 8.27
N ALA A 18 -40.55 16.98 8.48
CA ALA A 18 -40.91 15.56 8.45
C ALA A 18 -40.79 14.95 7.02
N GLY A 19 -41.12 15.71 5.99
CA GLY A 19 -41.02 15.27 4.59
C GLY A 19 -39.59 15.06 4.12
N VAL A 20 -38.64 15.92 4.54
CA VAL A 20 -37.21 15.80 4.20
C VAL A 20 -36.58 14.59 4.90
N GLY A 21 -36.95 14.29 6.14
CA GLY A 21 -36.44 13.13 6.89
C GLY A 21 -36.84 11.77 6.28
N LEU A 22 -38.03 11.67 5.68
CA LEU A 22 -38.51 10.45 5.03
C LEU A 22 -37.78 10.17 3.69
N LEU A 23 -37.48 11.21 2.92
CA LEU A 23 -36.77 11.08 1.63
C LEU A 23 -35.31 10.62 1.82
N THR A 24 -34.63 11.14 2.85
CA THR A 24 -33.24 10.73 3.15
C THR A 24 -33.16 9.31 3.71
N SER A 25 -34.18 8.84 4.42
CA SER A 25 -34.23 7.46 4.92
C SER A 25 -34.40 6.44 3.79
N CYS A 26 -35.23 6.73 2.79
CA CYS A 26 -35.42 5.85 1.62
C CYS A 26 -34.15 5.79 0.75
N SER A 27 -33.46 6.90 0.52
CA SER A 27 -32.22 6.90 -0.28
C SER A 27 -31.10 6.10 0.37
N LYS A 28 -30.95 6.15 1.70
CA LYS A 28 -29.97 5.33 2.43
C LYS A 28 -30.28 3.83 2.34
N LEU A 29 -31.56 3.45 2.39
CA LEU A 29 -31.94 2.04 2.24
C LEU A 29 -31.63 1.54 0.82
N GLN A 30 -31.95 2.33 -0.19
CA GLN A 30 -31.61 2.03 -1.58
C GLN A 30 -30.10 1.97 -1.80
N SER A 31 -29.30 2.88 -1.16
CA SER A 31 -27.85 2.84 -1.18
C SER A 31 -27.31 1.52 -0.65
N ARG A 32 -27.86 1.01 0.46
CA ARG A 32 -27.47 -0.28 1.03
C ARG A 32 -27.81 -1.45 0.11
N ASP A 33 -28.95 -1.40 -0.54
CA ASP A 33 -29.33 -2.44 -1.50
C ASP A 33 -28.36 -2.47 -2.70
N GLN A 34 -28.04 -1.30 -3.28
CA GLN A 34 -27.04 -1.18 -4.32
C GLN A 34 -25.65 -1.64 -3.86
N LEU A 35 -25.24 -1.28 -2.63
CA LEU A 35 -23.99 -1.75 -2.05
C LEU A 35 -23.94 -3.28 -1.98
N ASN A 36 -25.01 -3.93 -1.49
CA ASN A 36 -25.08 -5.38 -1.39
C ASN A 36 -25.01 -6.07 -2.76
N GLN A 37 -25.71 -5.53 -3.77
CA GLN A 37 -25.66 -6.03 -5.16
C GLN A 37 -24.24 -5.86 -5.73
N GLY A 38 -23.59 -4.72 -5.47
CA GLY A 38 -22.21 -4.46 -5.85
C GLY A 38 -21.24 -5.45 -5.21
N VAL A 39 -21.36 -5.73 -3.92
CA VAL A 39 -20.55 -6.71 -3.20
C VAL A 39 -20.73 -8.11 -3.78
N GLN A 40 -21.97 -8.50 -4.13
CA GLN A 40 -22.23 -9.79 -4.76
C GLN A 40 -21.59 -9.87 -6.16
N ALA A 41 -21.70 -8.82 -6.97
CA ALA A 41 -21.05 -8.74 -8.28
C ALA A 41 -19.52 -8.81 -8.14
N TYR A 42 -18.94 -8.09 -7.18
CA TYR A 42 -17.51 -8.09 -6.86
C TYR A 42 -16.99 -9.49 -6.49
N LYS A 43 -17.69 -10.18 -5.57
CA LYS A 43 -17.34 -11.55 -5.15
C LYS A 43 -17.39 -12.55 -6.31
N ASN A 44 -18.25 -12.31 -7.30
CA ASN A 44 -18.38 -13.12 -8.50
C ASN A 44 -17.38 -12.74 -9.62
N GLY A 45 -16.45 -11.81 -9.37
CA GLY A 45 -15.47 -11.33 -10.36
C GLY A 45 -16.06 -10.41 -11.44
N LYS A 46 -17.34 -9.99 -11.32
CA LYS A 46 -18.02 -9.09 -12.25
C LYS A 46 -17.74 -7.63 -11.89
N TYR A 47 -16.46 -7.22 -11.99
CA TYR A 47 -16.02 -5.93 -11.47
C TYR A 47 -16.66 -4.72 -12.16
N ALA A 48 -16.92 -4.81 -13.47
CA ALA A 48 -17.60 -3.74 -14.21
C ALA A 48 -19.07 -3.54 -13.75
N ASP A 49 -19.78 -4.61 -13.39
CA ASP A 49 -21.12 -4.52 -12.83
C ASP A 49 -21.08 -4.05 -11.37
N ALA A 50 -20.08 -4.50 -10.59
CA ALA A 50 -19.84 -4.01 -9.24
C ALA A 50 -19.64 -2.48 -9.23
N VAL A 51 -18.83 -1.93 -10.15
CA VAL A 51 -18.64 -0.49 -10.32
C VAL A 51 -19.98 0.23 -10.51
N LYS A 52 -20.88 -0.25 -11.39
CA LYS A 52 -22.19 0.37 -11.62
C LYS A 52 -23.03 0.43 -10.34
N HIS A 53 -23.10 -0.67 -9.60
CA HIS A 53 -23.86 -0.75 -8.36
C HIS A 53 -23.25 0.16 -7.27
N PHE A 54 -21.91 0.16 -7.12
CA PHE A 54 -21.25 1.03 -6.14
C PHE A 54 -21.38 2.52 -6.51
N GLN A 55 -21.34 2.88 -7.79
CA GLN A 55 -21.63 4.24 -8.23
C GLN A 55 -23.04 4.68 -7.84
N GLN A 56 -24.04 3.81 -8.01
CA GLN A 56 -25.40 4.09 -7.59
C GLN A 56 -25.52 4.20 -6.07
N ALA A 57 -24.84 3.33 -5.31
CA ALA A 57 -24.79 3.39 -3.87
C ALA A 57 -24.21 4.73 -3.37
N VAL A 58 -23.09 5.17 -3.94
CA VAL A 58 -22.44 6.46 -3.62
C VAL A 58 -23.31 7.65 -4.03
N ALA A 59 -24.01 7.59 -5.16
CA ALA A 59 -24.92 8.65 -5.60
C ALA A 59 -26.12 8.81 -4.66
N LEU A 60 -26.65 7.71 -4.11
CA LEU A 60 -27.77 7.69 -3.17
C LEU A 60 -27.38 8.09 -1.74
N ASP A 61 -26.16 7.76 -1.32
CA ASP A 61 -25.60 8.13 -0.02
C ASP A 61 -24.09 8.44 -0.16
N PRO A 62 -23.73 9.69 -0.50
CA PRO A 62 -22.33 10.10 -0.66
C PRO A 62 -21.48 9.96 0.61
N GLY A 63 -22.13 9.92 1.80
CA GLY A 63 -21.44 9.71 3.08
C GLY A 63 -21.13 8.24 3.39
N ASN A 64 -21.55 7.29 2.55
CA ASN A 64 -21.30 5.88 2.76
C ASN A 64 -19.83 5.52 2.37
N GLN A 65 -18.93 5.61 3.35
CA GLN A 65 -17.50 5.30 3.15
C GLN A 65 -17.26 3.89 2.61
N ASN A 66 -18.06 2.91 3.04
CA ASN A 66 -17.91 1.54 2.53
C ASN A 66 -18.20 1.47 1.03
N ALA A 67 -19.25 2.15 0.56
CA ALA A 67 -19.56 2.20 -0.86
C ALA A 67 -18.45 2.89 -1.66
N GLN A 68 -17.87 3.97 -1.13
CA GLN A 68 -16.73 4.67 -1.74
C GLN A 68 -15.49 3.76 -1.81
N LEU A 69 -15.16 3.04 -0.72
CA LEU A 69 -14.03 2.11 -0.67
C LEU A 69 -14.20 0.95 -1.65
N TYR A 70 -15.38 0.33 -1.70
CA TYR A 70 -15.65 -0.73 -2.66
C TYR A 70 -15.60 -0.25 -4.10
N LEU A 71 -16.09 0.98 -4.37
CA LEU A 71 -15.99 1.59 -5.70
C LEU A 71 -14.54 1.79 -6.11
N ALA A 72 -13.71 2.40 -5.23
CA ALA A 72 -12.30 2.60 -5.46
C ALA A 72 -11.56 1.28 -5.71
N THR A 73 -11.80 0.28 -4.86
CA THR A 73 -11.19 -1.05 -4.98
C THR A 73 -11.62 -1.76 -6.28
N SER A 74 -12.88 -1.57 -6.70
CA SER A 74 -13.38 -2.16 -7.95
C SER A 74 -12.74 -1.56 -9.21
N TYR A 75 -12.37 -0.29 -9.18
CA TYR A 75 -11.55 0.31 -10.23
C TYR A 75 -10.11 -0.19 -10.14
N MET A 76 -9.52 -0.21 -8.94
CA MET A 76 -8.14 -0.64 -8.73
C MET A 76 -7.88 -2.07 -9.24
N ILE A 77 -8.79 -3.01 -9.00
CA ILE A 77 -8.61 -4.41 -9.42
C ILE A 77 -8.69 -4.59 -10.94
N GLN A 78 -9.29 -3.64 -11.67
CA GLN A 78 -9.34 -3.61 -13.12
C GLN A 78 -8.15 -2.89 -13.75
N TRP A 79 -7.32 -2.22 -12.94
CA TRP A 79 -6.12 -1.57 -13.39
C TRP A 79 -4.95 -2.55 -13.46
N VAL A 80 -4.23 -2.53 -14.59
CA VAL A 80 -3.01 -3.30 -14.83
C VAL A 80 -1.83 -2.33 -14.90
N PRO A 81 -0.87 -2.39 -13.95
CA PRO A 81 0.29 -1.51 -13.97
C PRO A 81 1.06 -1.57 -15.29
N GLY A 82 1.36 -0.41 -15.86
CA GLY A 82 2.11 -0.28 -17.10
C GLY A 82 1.31 -0.46 -18.40
N ALA A 83 0.04 -0.82 -18.33
CA ALA A 83 -0.81 -0.82 -19.53
C ALA A 83 -1.30 0.61 -19.84
N GLU A 84 -1.13 1.06 -21.09
CA GLU A 84 -1.38 2.46 -21.50
C GLU A 84 -2.73 2.66 -22.23
N ASN A 85 -3.57 1.62 -22.33
CA ASN A 85 -4.87 1.79 -22.97
C ASN A 85 -5.78 2.72 -22.14
N PRO A 86 -6.69 3.50 -22.80
CA PRO A 86 -7.48 4.53 -22.14
C PRO A 86 -8.35 4.00 -20.97
N ASP A 87 -8.90 2.81 -21.06
CA ASP A 87 -9.73 2.24 -20.01
C ASP A 87 -8.90 1.90 -18.77
N ASN A 88 -7.66 1.43 -18.97
CA ASN A 88 -6.75 1.12 -17.89
C ASN A 88 -6.29 2.39 -17.15
N VAL A 89 -5.93 3.45 -17.89
CA VAL A 89 -5.58 4.75 -17.31
C VAL A 89 -6.77 5.32 -16.53
N LYS A 90 -7.98 5.25 -17.11
CA LYS A 90 -9.20 5.67 -16.42
C LYS A 90 -9.44 4.89 -15.13
N ASN A 91 -9.23 3.58 -15.13
CA ASN A 91 -9.39 2.77 -13.92
C ASN A 91 -8.42 3.18 -12.82
N HIS A 92 -7.15 3.44 -13.15
CA HIS A 92 -6.17 3.99 -12.22
C HIS A 92 -6.64 5.31 -11.62
N ASP A 93 -6.97 6.29 -12.46
CA ASP A 93 -7.32 7.64 -12.05
C ASP A 93 -8.59 7.67 -11.19
N MET A 94 -9.60 6.88 -11.59
CA MET A 94 -10.84 6.74 -10.81
C MET A 94 -10.60 6.06 -9.47
N ALA A 95 -9.75 5.04 -9.39
CA ALA A 95 -9.37 4.41 -8.13
C ALA A 95 -8.70 5.41 -7.19
N ALA A 96 -7.66 6.11 -7.67
CA ALA A 96 -6.94 7.12 -6.90
C ALA A 96 -7.87 8.23 -6.42
N GLN A 97 -8.69 8.80 -7.30
CA GLN A 97 -9.67 9.83 -6.96
C GLN A 97 -10.62 9.37 -5.84
N LYS A 98 -11.16 8.15 -5.94
CA LYS A 98 -12.12 7.65 -4.95
C LYS A 98 -11.46 7.34 -3.60
N PHE A 99 -10.25 6.82 -3.57
CA PHE A 99 -9.50 6.70 -2.31
C PHE A 99 -9.19 8.07 -1.69
N GLU A 100 -8.83 9.08 -2.48
CA GLU A 100 -8.63 10.45 -1.98
C GLU A 100 -9.92 11.05 -1.42
N GLU A 101 -11.08 10.79 -2.04
CA GLU A 101 -12.39 11.23 -1.50
C GLU A 101 -12.65 10.62 -0.11
N VAL A 102 -12.33 9.33 0.08
CA VAL A 102 -12.39 8.69 1.41
C VAL A 102 -11.45 9.38 2.39
N LEU A 103 -10.20 9.65 1.98
CA LEU A 103 -9.18 10.29 2.83
C LEU A 103 -9.48 11.77 3.15
N LYS A 104 -10.33 12.45 2.38
CA LYS A 104 -10.84 13.78 2.76
C LYS A 104 -11.80 13.71 3.95
N GLY A 105 -12.61 12.65 4.04
CA GLY A 105 -13.53 12.44 5.15
C GLY A 105 -12.90 11.75 6.37
N ASP A 106 -11.95 10.85 6.12
CA ASP A 106 -11.19 10.08 7.12
C ASP A 106 -9.71 10.02 6.71
N PRO A 107 -8.89 11.02 7.09
CA PRO A 107 -7.49 11.12 6.69
C PRO A 107 -6.61 9.95 7.14
N GLY A 108 -7.04 9.22 8.18
CA GLY A 108 -6.36 8.06 8.73
C GLY A 108 -6.91 6.72 8.27
N ASN A 109 -7.82 6.69 7.28
CA ASN A 109 -8.44 5.44 6.84
C ASN A 109 -7.39 4.41 6.41
N PRO A 110 -7.25 3.28 7.15
CA PRO A 110 -6.13 2.37 6.95
C PRO A 110 -6.18 1.68 5.58
N LEU A 111 -7.37 1.34 5.09
CA LEU A 111 -7.53 0.67 3.80
C LEU A 111 -7.20 1.62 2.66
N ALA A 112 -7.74 2.84 2.68
CA ALA A 112 -7.47 3.82 1.63
C ALA A 112 -5.98 4.17 1.54
N LEU A 113 -5.32 4.40 2.68
CA LEU A 113 -3.87 4.66 2.74
C LEU A 113 -3.06 3.47 2.21
N ALA A 114 -3.43 2.23 2.59
CA ALA A 114 -2.75 1.03 2.13
C ALA A 114 -2.91 0.82 0.62
N MET A 115 -4.11 1.05 0.08
CA MET A 115 -4.36 0.91 -1.36
C MET A 115 -3.62 1.97 -2.18
N MET A 116 -3.57 3.23 -1.72
CA MET A 116 -2.78 4.29 -2.38
C MET A 116 -1.28 3.96 -2.38
N ALA A 117 -0.74 3.46 -1.27
CA ALA A 117 0.65 3.00 -1.19
C ALA A 117 0.93 1.84 -2.16
N SER A 118 0.01 0.87 -2.23
CA SER A 118 0.09 -0.27 -3.14
C SER A 118 0.03 0.15 -4.60
N MET A 119 -0.89 1.04 -4.97
CA MET A 119 -0.99 1.56 -6.33
C MET A 119 0.30 2.26 -6.76
N ALA A 120 0.86 3.13 -5.93
CA ALA A 120 2.10 3.82 -6.21
C ALA A 120 3.29 2.84 -6.35
N TYR A 121 3.40 1.84 -5.47
CA TYR A 121 4.44 0.83 -5.57
C TYR A 121 4.30 -0.03 -6.83
N ASN A 122 3.08 -0.44 -7.19
CA ASN A 122 2.82 -1.21 -8.40
C ASN A 122 3.12 -0.41 -9.67
N GLN A 123 2.83 0.89 -9.68
CA GLN A 123 3.20 1.78 -10.79
C GLN A 123 4.71 1.84 -10.99
N ALA A 124 5.51 1.73 -9.93
CA ALA A 124 6.97 1.72 -9.99
C ALA A 124 7.56 0.45 -10.63
N GLN A 125 6.76 -0.59 -10.84
CA GLN A 125 7.24 -1.83 -11.49
C GLN A 125 7.38 -1.69 -13.01
N SER A 126 6.78 -0.65 -13.61
CA SER A 126 6.76 -0.40 -15.06
C SER A 126 7.15 1.04 -15.40
N GLY A 127 7.47 1.29 -16.66
CA GLY A 127 7.83 2.62 -17.14
C GLY A 127 9.33 2.90 -17.17
N THR A 128 9.68 4.16 -17.47
CA THR A 128 11.08 4.62 -17.49
C THR A 128 11.69 4.70 -16.09
N PRO A 129 13.02 4.75 -15.97
CA PRO A 129 13.68 4.93 -14.66
C PRO A 129 13.15 6.15 -13.89
N GLU A 130 12.87 7.25 -14.57
CA GLU A 130 12.36 8.49 -13.99
C GLU A 130 10.92 8.30 -13.45
N GLN A 131 10.07 7.64 -14.24
CA GLN A 131 8.70 7.31 -13.83
C GLN A 131 8.69 6.39 -12.61
N LYS A 132 9.55 5.36 -12.59
CA LYS A 132 9.73 4.47 -11.44
C LYS A 132 10.18 5.23 -10.20
N ALA A 133 11.14 6.14 -10.33
CA ALA A 133 11.63 6.94 -9.20
C ALA A 133 10.51 7.81 -8.60
N VAL A 134 9.70 8.47 -9.44
CA VAL A 134 8.55 9.26 -9.00
C VAL A 134 7.52 8.38 -8.27
N ALA A 135 7.18 7.24 -8.84
CA ALA A 135 6.22 6.32 -8.24
C ALA A 135 6.71 5.73 -6.90
N LEU A 136 8.02 5.41 -6.76
CA LEU A 136 8.60 5.01 -5.48
C LEU A 136 8.54 6.13 -4.44
N GLN A 137 8.79 7.38 -4.83
CA GLN A 137 8.64 8.52 -3.91
C GLN A 137 7.21 8.68 -3.42
N GLU A 138 6.24 8.49 -4.31
CA GLU A 138 4.83 8.55 -3.92
C GLU A 138 4.46 7.39 -2.98
N ALA A 139 4.94 6.18 -3.25
CA ALA A 139 4.77 5.04 -2.35
C ALA A 139 5.37 5.29 -0.95
N VAL A 140 6.53 5.96 -0.86
CA VAL A 140 7.12 6.38 0.42
C VAL A 140 6.19 7.32 1.17
N LYS A 141 5.65 8.37 0.52
CA LYS A 141 4.75 9.34 1.17
C LYS A 141 3.49 8.66 1.74
N TRP A 142 2.89 7.74 0.98
CA TRP A 142 1.70 7.03 1.44
C TRP A 142 2.01 6.10 2.63
N ASN A 143 3.15 5.41 2.64
CA ASN A 143 3.55 4.59 3.78
C ASN A 143 3.89 5.45 5.01
N GLN A 144 4.50 6.63 4.83
CA GLN A 144 4.71 7.58 5.94
C GLN A 144 3.39 8.05 6.56
N ARG A 145 2.38 8.37 5.74
CA ARG A 145 1.04 8.69 6.24
C ARG A 145 0.38 7.53 6.99
N ARG A 146 0.61 6.28 6.56
CA ARG A 146 0.17 5.08 7.32
C ARG A 146 0.81 5.01 8.70
N ILE A 147 2.12 5.29 8.79
CA ILE A 147 2.85 5.33 10.07
C ILE A 147 2.32 6.45 10.97
N GLU A 148 2.05 7.63 10.42
CA GLU A 148 1.47 8.75 11.16
C GLU A 148 0.09 8.39 11.73
N ALA A 149 -0.75 7.72 10.93
CA ALA A 149 -2.08 7.28 11.35
C ALA A 149 -2.04 6.14 12.38
N ASN A 150 -1.11 5.18 12.21
CA ASN A 150 -0.92 4.06 13.13
C ASN A 150 0.55 3.63 13.23
N PRO A 151 1.32 4.18 14.19
CA PRO A 151 2.73 3.84 14.37
C PRO A 151 3.00 2.38 14.80
N LYS A 152 1.95 1.63 15.16
CA LYS A 152 2.04 0.22 15.55
C LYS A 152 1.73 -0.75 14.42
N ASP A 153 1.38 -0.26 13.24
CA ASP A 153 1.25 -1.07 12.04
C ASP A 153 2.65 -1.43 11.50
N ALA A 154 2.97 -2.73 11.46
CA ALA A 154 4.27 -3.20 10.98
C ALA A 154 4.42 -3.10 9.45
N GLU A 155 3.31 -3.17 8.73
CA GLU A 155 3.30 -3.31 7.28
C GLU A 155 3.93 -2.11 6.53
N PRO A 156 3.63 -0.83 6.85
CA PRO A 156 4.26 0.30 6.16
C PRO A 156 5.78 0.36 6.36
N TYR A 157 6.31 -0.06 7.51
CA TYR A 157 7.76 -0.17 7.70
C TYR A 157 8.38 -1.25 6.82
N TYR A 158 7.71 -2.37 6.65
CA TYR A 158 8.12 -3.40 5.70
C TYR A 158 8.20 -2.85 4.27
N TYR A 159 7.15 -2.17 3.80
CA TYR A 159 7.14 -1.60 2.44
C TYR A 159 8.21 -0.51 2.24
N LEU A 160 8.50 0.32 3.25
CA LEU A 160 9.61 1.28 3.17
C LEU A 160 10.95 0.56 2.96
N GLY A 161 11.21 -0.53 3.69
CA GLY A 161 12.40 -1.35 3.49
C GLY A 161 12.49 -1.98 2.10
N VAL A 162 11.36 -2.47 1.57
CA VAL A 162 11.26 -3.01 0.19
C VAL A 162 11.56 -1.92 -0.85
N ILE A 163 11.03 -0.72 -0.66
CA ILE A 163 11.26 0.42 -1.56
C ILE A 163 12.73 0.81 -1.57
N ASP A 164 13.37 0.87 -0.40
CA ASP A 164 14.78 1.23 -0.28
C ASP A 164 15.69 0.17 -0.90
N TRP A 165 15.36 -1.11 -0.75
CA TRP A 165 16.02 -2.17 -1.50
C TRP A 165 15.84 -1.98 -3.02
N ALA A 166 14.64 -1.71 -3.50
CA ALA A 166 14.36 -1.53 -4.92
C ALA A 166 15.16 -0.38 -5.56
N LYS A 167 15.36 0.72 -4.83
CA LYS A 167 16.20 1.85 -5.26
C LYS A 167 17.67 1.46 -5.44
N ALA A 168 18.23 0.66 -4.52
CA ALA A 168 19.64 0.33 -4.47
C ALA A 168 19.98 -0.89 -5.34
N PHE A 169 19.07 -1.86 -5.47
CA PHE A 169 19.38 -3.17 -6.08
C PHE A 169 19.86 -3.06 -7.52
N THR A 170 19.10 -2.47 -8.41
CA THR A 170 19.41 -2.45 -9.85
C THR A 170 20.70 -1.71 -10.16
N PRO A 171 20.97 -0.49 -9.64
CA PRO A 171 22.22 0.21 -9.90
C PRO A 171 23.46 -0.55 -9.40
N ILE A 172 23.41 -1.05 -8.16
CA ILE A 172 24.53 -1.81 -7.58
C ILE A 172 24.77 -3.12 -8.36
N GLN A 173 23.70 -3.84 -8.71
CA GLN A 173 23.82 -5.05 -9.50
C GLN A 173 24.38 -4.79 -10.90
N THR A 174 23.98 -3.70 -11.54
CA THR A 174 24.51 -3.27 -12.84
C THR A 174 26.02 -2.97 -12.76
N ALA A 175 26.44 -2.24 -11.72
CA ALA A 175 27.88 -1.97 -11.48
C ALA A 175 28.68 -3.27 -11.30
N ARG A 176 28.16 -4.24 -10.56
CA ARG A 176 28.81 -5.56 -10.39
C ARG A 176 28.95 -6.31 -11.72
N VAL A 177 27.89 -6.33 -12.53
CA VAL A 177 27.90 -7.00 -13.85
C VAL A 177 28.92 -6.35 -14.79
N GLN A 178 28.99 -5.03 -14.83
CA GLN A 178 29.97 -4.29 -15.64
C GLN A 178 31.40 -4.60 -15.22
N LEU A 179 31.66 -4.86 -13.95
CA LEU A 179 32.95 -5.29 -13.41
C LEU A 179 33.18 -6.80 -13.52
N LYS A 180 32.31 -7.53 -14.20
CA LYS A 180 32.37 -9.00 -14.37
C LYS A 180 32.43 -9.77 -13.04
N MET A 181 31.85 -9.22 -12.00
CA MET A 181 31.68 -9.92 -10.71
C MET A 181 30.56 -10.94 -10.82
N ALA A 182 30.81 -12.17 -10.36
CA ALA A 182 29.75 -13.19 -10.34
C ALA A 182 28.60 -12.80 -9.40
N SER A 183 27.39 -13.22 -9.72
CA SER A 183 26.21 -12.95 -8.88
C SER A 183 26.32 -13.58 -7.49
N THR A 184 27.06 -14.69 -7.39
CA THR A 184 27.33 -15.43 -6.14
C THR A 184 28.56 -14.97 -5.40
N GLU A 185 29.40 -14.11 -6.02
CA GLU A 185 30.60 -13.59 -5.38
C GLU A 185 30.19 -12.58 -4.29
N PRO A 186 30.50 -12.82 -3.00
CA PRO A 186 30.15 -11.86 -1.97
C PRO A 186 31.00 -10.58 -2.11
N GLY A 187 30.39 -9.41 -1.74
CA GLY A 187 31.05 -8.09 -1.82
C GLY A 187 32.45 -8.03 -1.27
N PRO A 188 33.10 -6.88 -1.21
CA PRO A 188 32.69 -5.57 -1.74
C PRO A 188 32.92 -5.46 -3.26
N ILE A 189 32.34 -4.42 -3.88
CA ILE A 189 32.66 -4.05 -5.28
C ILE A 189 34.19 -3.82 -5.41
N LYS A 190 34.83 -4.53 -6.37
CA LYS A 190 36.31 -4.56 -6.48
C LYS A 190 36.90 -3.21 -6.87
N ASP A 191 36.26 -2.49 -7.78
CA ASP A 191 36.70 -1.17 -8.19
C ASP A 191 36.34 -0.13 -7.12
N THR A 192 37.38 0.47 -6.50
CA THR A 192 37.21 1.40 -5.39
C THR A 192 36.48 2.69 -5.77
N LYS A 193 36.63 3.17 -7.02
CA LYS A 193 35.96 4.37 -7.51
C LYS A 193 34.47 4.10 -7.72
N VAL A 194 34.13 3.00 -8.38
CA VAL A 194 32.74 2.57 -8.60
C VAL A 194 32.07 2.29 -7.26
N ARG A 195 32.77 1.63 -6.33
CA ARG A 195 32.26 1.39 -4.98
C ARG A 195 31.93 2.68 -4.24
N ALA A 196 32.86 3.65 -4.24
CA ALA A 196 32.65 4.95 -3.59
C ALA A 196 31.46 5.71 -4.20
N GLU A 197 31.29 5.68 -5.53
CA GLU A 197 30.13 6.28 -6.20
C GLU A 197 28.82 5.61 -5.80
N MET A 198 28.77 4.28 -5.76
CA MET A 198 27.58 3.55 -5.34
C MET A 198 27.28 3.78 -3.86
N LYS A 199 28.30 3.85 -3.02
CA LYS A 199 28.19 4.13 -1.60
C LYS A 199 27.58 5.52 -1.36
N GLU A 200 28.13 6.56 -1.96
CA GLU A 200 27.62 7.93 -1.88
C GLU A 200 26.15 8.04 -2.23
N LYS A 201 25.69 7.28 -3.25
CA LYS A 201 24.32 7.36 -3.75
C LYS A 201 23.31 6.51 -2.97
N TYR A 202 23.72 5.37 -2.42
CA TYR A 202 22.79 4.34 -1.97
C TYR A 202 22.96 3.89 -0.53
N GLU A 203 24.08 4.23 0.17
CA GLU A 203 24.31 3.80 1.55
C GLU A 203 23.21 4.24 2.49
N GLN A 204 22.81 5.52 2.42
CA GLN A 204 21.72 6.04 3.25
C GLN A 204 20.41 5.30 3.01
N SER A 205 20.05 5.02 1.75
CA SER A 205 18.84 4.27 1.44
C SER A 205 18.88 2.84 1.98
N ILE A 206 20.05 2.19 1.91
CA ILE A 206 20.22 0.84 2.47
C ILE A 206 20.08 0.86 3.99
N ASP A 207 20.70 1.82 4.67
CA ASP A 207 20.64 1.94 6.13
C ASP A 207 19.22 2.30 6.61
N ASP A 208 18.51 3.19 5.92
CA ASP A 208 17.11 3.51 6.18
C ASP A 208 16.21 2.27 5.99
N GLY A 209 16.43 1.52 4.93
CA GLY A 209 15.71 0.27 4.67
C GLY A 209 15.93 -0.77 5.77
N ILE A 210 17.16 -0.95 6.24
CA ILE A 210 17.50 -1.84 7.35
C ILE A 210 16.83 -1.37 8.65
N ALA A 211 16.83 -0.05 8.94
CA ALA A 211 16.18 0.50 10.10
C ALA A 211 14.65 0.30 10.08
N ASN A 212 14.02 0.52 8.92
CA ASN A 212 12.59 0.27 8.72
C ASN A 212 12.24 -1.21 8.91
N LEU A 213 13.02 -2.14 8.32
CA LEU A 213 12.77 -3.57 8.51
C LEU A 213 12.98 -4.02 9.95
N LYS A 214 13.95 -3.48 10.68
CA LYS A 214 14.10 -3.72 12.12
C LYS A 214 12.84 -3.28 12.86
N LYS A 215 12.33 -2.08 12.54
CA LYS A 215 11.10 -1.57 13.18
C LYS A 215 9.88 -2.45 12.84
N CYS A 216 9.77 -2.94 11.61
CA CYS A 216 8.76 -3.91 11.23
C CYS A 216 8.85 -5.18 12.11
N LEU A 217 10.06 -5.74 12.25
CA LEU A 217 10.31 -6.97 13.03
C LEU A 217 10.15 -6.77 14.54
N ASP A 218 10.33 -5.57 15.07
CA ASP A 218 10.01 -5.25 16.46
C ASP A 218 8.49 -5.32 16.73
N LEU A 219 7.68 -4.96 15.73
CA LEU A 219 6.22 -4.95 15.79
C LEU A 219 5.61 -6.30 15.41
N ASP A 220 6.18 -6.98 14.42
CA ASP A 220 5.81 -8.31 13.95
C ASP A 220 7.05 -9.20 13.83
N LYS A 221 7.36 -9.92 14.88
CA LYS A 221 8.55 -10.81 14.98
C LYS A 221 8.51 -12.00 14.02
N GLU A 222 7.37 -12.30 13.43
CA GLU A 222 7.18 -13.42 12.53
C GLU A 222 7.02 -13.00 11.06
N ASN A 223 7.36 -11.77 10.72
CA ASN A 223 7.33 -11.29 9.34
C ASN A 223 8.54 -11.86 8.57
N GLU A 224 8.33 -13.04 7.96
CA GLU A 224 9.39 -13.73 7.20
C GLU A 224 9.81 -12.99 5.94
N ASP A 225 8.93 -12.16 5.37
CA ASP A 225 9.27 -11.34 4.21
C ASP A 225 10.19 -10.18 4.62
N ALA A 226 9.94 -9.54 5.77
CA ALA A 226 10.87 -8.55 6.32
C ALA A 226 12.25 -9.15 6.62
N MET A 227 12.33 -10.38 7.15
CA MET A 227 13.59 -11.09 7.35
C MET A 227 14.31 -11.35 6.01
N THR A 228 13.55 -11.71 4.97
CA THR A 228 14.09 -11.92 3.62
C THR A 228 14.69 -10.62 3.07
N TYR A 229 14.00 -9.47 3.19
CA TYR A 229 14.54 -8.20 2.74
C TYR A 229 15.70 -7.70 3.60
N MET A 230 15.77 -8.02 4.90
CA MET A 230 16.95 -7.79 5.73
C MET A 230 18.19 -8.48 5.14
N ASN A 231 18.07 -9.77 4.78
CA ASN A 231 19.15 -10.48 4.09
C ASN A 231 19.56 -9.77 2.78
N LEU A 232 18.58 -9.35 1.97
CA LEU A 232 18.86 -8.71 0.69
C LEU A 232 19.56 -7.35 0.83
N LEU A 233 19.12 -6.51 1.79
CA LEU A 233 19.75 -5.21 2.06
C LEU A 233 21.16 -5.34 2.63
N LEU A 234 21.37 -6.26 3.58
CA LEU A 234 22.69 -6.51 4.15
C LEU A 234 23.69 -6.99 3.09
N ARG A 235 23.25 -7.80 2.10
CA ARG A 235 24.10 -8.15 0.96
C ARG A 235 24.43 -6.94 0.09
N LYS A 236 23.51 -6.00 -0.09
CA LYS A 236 23.80 -4.75 -0.81
C LYS A 236 24.71 -3.83 0.01
N LYS A 237 24.58 -3.81 1.32
CA LYS A 237 25.52 -3.12 2.22
C LYS A 237 26.92 -3.68 2.08
N ALA A 238 27.08 -4.99 2.12
CA ALA A 238 28.36 -5.67 1.91
C ALA A 238 29.04 -5.33 0.57
N ASP A 239 28.25 -5.07 -0.50
CA ASP A 239 28.76 -4.60 -1.78
C ASP A 239 29.45 -3.23 -1.70
N LEU A 240 29.08 -2.40 -0.70
CA LEU A 240 29.54 -1.01 -0.52
C LEU A 240 30.60 -0.85 0.59
N GLU A 241 30.92 -1.93 1.33
CA GLU A 241 31.86 -1.88 2.42
C GLU A 241 33.30 -1.60 1.95
N ASP A 242 34.07 -0.87 2.76
CA ASP A 242 35.42 -0.44 2.41
C ASP A 242 36.46 -1.56 2.62
N SER A 243 36.13 -2.56 3.43
CA SER A 243 37.03 -3.70 3.69
C SER A 243 36.33 -5.05 3.46
N PRO A 244 37.10 -6.10 3.06
CA PRO A 244 36.57 -7.45 2.98
C PRO A 244 36.03 -8.00 4.32
N GLU A 245 36.61 -7.57 5.43
CA GLU A 245 36.23 -7.98 6.78
C GLU A 245 34.84 -7.44 7.14
N ALA A 246 34.58 -6.14 6.86
CA ALA A 246 33.28 -5.52 7.08
C ALA A 246 32.21 -6.17 6.17
N ALA A 247 32.52 -6.36 4.89
CA ALA A 247 31.63 -7.04 3.96
C ALA A 247 31.30 -8.47 4.42
N LYS A 248 32.28 -9.22 4.93
CA LYS A 248 32.07 -10.56 5.48
C LYS A 248 31.17 -10.55 6.70
N ALA A 249 31.28 -9.54 7.54
CA ALA A 249 30.40 -9.39 8.71
C ALA A 249 28.94 -9.13 8.30
N ASP A 250 28.70 -8.28 7.30
CA ASP A 250 27.37 -8.04 6.78
C ASP A 250 26.78 -9.29 6.08
N ILE A 251 27.59 -10.03 5.33
CA ILE A 251 27.17 -11.30 4.72
C ILE A 251 26.78 -12.33 5.79
N ALA A 252 27.54 -12.44 6.89
CA ALA A 252 27.19 -13.35 7.98
C ALA A 252 25.83 -12.97 8.62
N GLN A 253 25.59 -11.69 8.84
CA GLN A 253 24.29 -11.21 9.32
C GLN A 253 23.17 -11.50 8.30
N ALA A 254 23.43 -11.31 7.00
CA ALA A 254 22.48 -11.61 5.94
C ALA A 254 22.08 -13.10 5.95
N GLU A 255 23.05 -14.01 6.11
CA GLU A 255 22.79 -15.45 6.20
C GLU A 255 21.98 -15.82 7.43
N ASP A 256 22.22 -15.18 8.57
CA ASP A 256 21.44 -15.39 9.78
C ASP A 256 19.96 -14.98 9.55
N TRP A 257 19.69 -13.84 8.93
CA TRP A 257 18.35 -13.42 8.58
C TRP A 257 17.68 -14.33 7.56
N PHE A 258 18.41 -14.82 6.57
CA PHE A 258 17.91 -15.81 5.62
C PHE A 258 17.44 -17.09 6.33
N ASN A 259 18.27 -17.63 7.20
CA ASN A 259 17.93 -18.84 7.98
C ASN A 259 16.71 -18.60 8.86
N LYS A 260 16.63 -17.46 9.55
CA LYS A 260 15.44 -17.08 10.34
C LYS A 260 14.17 -17.01 9.50
N SER A 261 14.25 -16.47 8.26
CA SER A 261 13.08 -16.41 7.37
C SER A 261 12.55 -17.79 7.01
N ILE A 262 13.46 -18.73 6.68
CA ILE A 262 13.10 -20.12 6.34
C ILE A 262 12.50 -20.83 7.54
N ASP A 263 13.12 -20.71 8.71
CA ASP A 263 12.63 -21.34 9.94
C ASP A 263 11.26 -20.81 10.32
N THR A 264 11.03 -19.49 10.21
CA THR A 264 9.74 -18.87 10.48
C THR A 264 8.67 -19.38 9.52
N LYS A 265 8.97 -19.44 8.20
CA LYS A 265 8.06 -20.03 7.19
C LYS A 265 7.69 -21.47 7.53
N ARG A 266 8.68 -22.28 7.90
CA ARG A 266 8.46 -23.69 8.29
C ARG A 266 7.56 -23.81 9.52
N ILE A 267 7.82 -23.01 10.57
CA ILE A 267 7.02 -23.01 11.79
C ILE A 267 5.58 -22.59 11.47
N LYS A 268 5.38 -21.52 10.67
CA LYS A 268 4.05 -21.07 10.29
C LYS A 268 3.27 -22.13 9.49
N ALA A 269 3.94 -22.86 8.59
CA ALA A 269 3.34 -23.92 7.79
C ALA A 269 2.90 -25.14 8.62
N THR A 270 3.52 -25.38 9.77
CA THR A 270 3.16 -26.51 10.67
C THR A 270 2.11 -26.13 11.70
N ARG A 271 1.73 -24.85 11.82
CA ARG A 271 0.66 -24.42 12.74
C ARG A 271 -0.69 -24.92 12.24
N PRO A 272 -1.52 -25.53 13.09
CA PRO A 272 -2.89 -25.86 12.72
C PRO A 272 -3.63 -24.56 12.37
N ALA A 273 -4.41 -24.60 11.28
CA ALA A 273 -5.27 -23.47 10.90
C ALA A 273 -6.10 -23.06 12.13
N LYS A 274 -6.04 -21.77 12.52
CA LYS A 274 -6.95 -21.24 13.54
C LYS A 274 -8.37 -21.53 13.04
N LYS A 275 -9.13 -22.37 13.77
CA LYS A 275 -10.56 -22.48 13.53
C LYS A 275 -11.13 -21.07 13.68
N GLU A 276 -11.65 -20.50 12.59
CA GLU A 276 -12.48 -19.31 12.66
C GLU A 276 -13.61 -19.65 13.66
N GLN A 277 -13.60 -18.99 14.80
CA GLN A 277 -14.73 -19.03 15.70
C GLN A 277 -15.85 -18.25 14.99
N GLU A 278 -16.76 -19.01 14.42
CA GLU A 278 -18.08 -18.51 14.05
C GLU A 278 -18.69 -17.86 15.29
N SER A 279 -18.80 -16.53 15.25
CA SER A 279 -19.65 -15.78 16.17
C SER A 279 -20.43 -14.72 15.38
#